data_b4b4e4a490a7b9ac2c75cdc79f52b470
#
_entry.id   b4b4e4a490a7b9ac2c75cdc79f52b470
#
_cell.length_a   1.000
_cell.length_b   1.000
_cell.length_c   1.000
_cell.angle_alpha   90.00
_cell.angle_beta   90.00
_cell.angle_gamma   90.00
#
_symmetry.space_group_name_H-M   'P 1'
#
loop_
_entity.id
_entity.type
_entity.pdbx_description
1 polymer ?
#
loop_
_entity_poly.entity_id
_entity_poly.type
_entity_poly.pdbx_seq_one_letter_code
_entity_poly.pdbx_strand_id
1 'polypeptide(L)'
;MKNLKIAVAFLPLIASSPAVAATVSDPVGDFIPSFTGTASPDLDVTSFSVSLDQSATMFALGAVLAGDIDPSLAGFYVIGVNTGSGTARPFGAIGEPNVTFNQVIVVQKNGTATLGANTLTTLLSGNQFIVSVPVSLLPSTGTTPVNYGFNIWPRFGSTVTGNAQISDFAPDNALLGANGLLPVPEPATWLMMLLGFGLIGGMIRFGRDSTKAAIAQIA
;
A
#
# COMPACT_ATOMS: atom_id res chain seq x y z
N MET A 1 32.31 62.66 -14.16
CA MET A 1 32.34 61.31 -13.55
C MET A 1 30.92 60.82 -13.42
N LYS A 2 30.51 59.83 -14.26
CA LYS A 2 29.16 59.25 -14.22
C LYS A 2 29.15 58.04 -13.28
N ASN A 3 28.40 58.13 -12.19
CA ASN A 3 28.24 57.04 -11.23
C ASN A 3 27.36 55.94 -11.86
N LEU A 4 27.96 54.81 -12.17
CA LEU A 4 27.28 53.58 -12.63
C LEU A 4 26.67 52.90 -11.40
N LYS A 5 25.33 52.91 -11.26
CA LYS A 5 24.61 52.15 -10.23
C LYS A 5 24.39 50.73 -10.77
N ILE A 6 25.11 49.77 -10.22
CA ILE A 6 24.89 48.33 -10.48
C ILE A 6 23.70 47.92 -9.63
N ALA A 7 22.58 47.61 -10.27
CA ALA A 7 21.43 46.96 -9.64
C ALA A 7 21.69 45.43 -9.60
N VAL A 8 21.92 44.90 -8.41
CA VAL A 8 21.98 43.45 -8.18
C VAL A 8 20.55 42.95 -8.11
N ALA A 9 20.12 42.26 -9.17
CA ALA A 9 18.85 41.55 -9.17
C ALA A 9 18.99 40.25 -8.36
N PHE A 10 18.35 40.20 -7.20
CA PHE A 10 18.16 38.95 -6.45
C PHE A 10 17.13 38.09 -7.21
N LEU A 11 17.57 37.04 -7.91
CA LEU A 11 16.71 35.98 -8.37
C LEU A 11 16.31 35.14 -7.14
N PRO A 12 15.02 34.97 -6.82
CA PRO A 12 14.60 34.04 -5.80
C PRO A 12 14.92 32.62 -6.29
N LEU A 13 15.79 31.92 -5.59
CA LEU A 13 16.03 30.49 -5.75
C LEU A 13 14.75 29.78 -5.31
N ILE A 14 13.89 29.40 -6.27
CA ILE A 14 12.72 28.58 -6.00
C ILE A 14 13.29 27.19 -5.65
N ALA A 15 13.41 26.91 -4.37
CA ALA A 15 13.69 25.57 -3.90
C ALA A 15 12.48 24.70 -4.23
N SER A 16 12.59 23.91 -5.31
CA SER A 16 11.60 22.88 -5.62
C SER A 16 11.75 21.79 -4.56
N SER A 17 10.74 21.63 -3.68
CA SER A 17 10.71 20.45 -2.80
C SER A 17 10.60 19.19 -3.66
N PRO A 18 11.31 18.10 -3.40
CA PRO A 18 11.20 16.89 -4.20
C PRO A 18 9.78 16.32 -4.11
N ALA A 19 9.27 15.76 -5.20
CA ALA A 19 8.09 14.89 -5.16
C ALA A 19 8.41 13.72 -4.22
N VAL A 20 7.42 13.30 -3.44
CA VAL A 20 7.57 12.12 -2.57
C VAL A 20 7.22 10.89 -3.40
N ALA A 21 8.09 9.88 -3.40
CA ALA A 21 7.90 8.66 -4.16
C ALA A 21 8.46 7.44 -3.41
N ALA A 22 7.75 6.34 -3.49
CA ALA A 22 8.17 5.05 -2.97
C ALA A 22 7.89 3.95 -3.99
N THR A 23 8.68 2.88 -3.93
CA THR A 23 8.55 1.70 -4.77
C THR A 23 8.78 0.47 -3.92
N VAL A 24 7.99 -0.57 -4.15
CA VAL A 24 8.19 -1.91 -3.62
C VAL A 24 8.50 -2.85 -4.79
N SER A 25 9.43 -3.78 -4.56
CA SER A 25 9.68 -4.90 -5.46
C SER A 25 8.92 -6.11 -4.97
N ASP A 26 8.49 -6.95 -5.89
CA ASP A 26 7.74 -8.16 -5.67
C ASP A 26 8.39 -9.33 -6.39
N PRO A 27 8.40 -10.57 -5.83
CA PRO A 27 9.01 -11.71 -6.50
C PRO A 27 8.26 -12.12 -7.77
N VAL A 28 8.96 -12.72 -8.71
CA VAL A 28 8.37 -13.26 -9.95
C VAL A 28 7.80 -14.65 -9.70
N GLY A 29 6.55 -14.89 -10.10
CA GLY A 29 5.92 -16.21 -10.11
C GLY A 29 5.33 -16.64 -8.77
N ASP A 30 5.12 -15.74 -7.84
CA ASP A 30 4.56 -15.99 -6.52
C ASP A 30 3.03 -15.83 -6.46
N PHE A 31 2.36 -16.25 -7.52
CA PHE A 31 0.90 -16.30 -7.57
C PHE A 31 0.29 -16.85 -6.28
N ILE A 32 -0.70 -16.12 -5.73
CA ILE A 32 -1.33 -16.53 -4.47
C ILE A 32 -1.97 -17.92 -4.59
N PRO A 33 -1.90 -18.76 -3.54
CA PRO A 33 -2.39 -20.16 -3.58
C PRO A 33 -3.88 -20.30 -3.89
N SER A 34 -4.68 -19.26 -3.65
CA SER A 34 -6.12 -19.25 -3.95
C SER A 34 -6.46 -18.92 -5.40
N PHE A 35 -5.48 -18.52 -6.19
CA PHE A 35 -5.69 -18.20 -7.61
C PHE A 35 -6.01 -19.45 -8.41
N THR A 36 -7.12 -19.41 -9.16
CA THR A 36 -7.57 -20.52 -10.00
C THR A 36 -7.73 -20.16 -11.47
N GLY A 37 -7.29 -18.94 -11.84
CA GLY A 37 -7.24 -18.50 -13.23
C GLY A 37 -6.05 -19.11 -13.99
N THR A 38 -5.92 -18.75 -15.27
CA THR A 38 -4.73 -19.10 -16.04
C THR A 38 -3.59 -18.15 -15.64
N ALA A 39 -2.52 -18.70 -15.12
CA ALA A 39 -1.31 -17.92 -14.81
C ALA A 39 -0.73 -17.35 -16.10
N SER A 40 -0.52 -16.05 -16.11
CA SER A 40 0.08 -15.30 -17.22
C SER A 40 1.07 -14.30 -16.64
N PRO A 41 2.25 -14.12 -17.24
CA PRO A 41 3.25 -13.19 -16.73
C PRO A 41 2.78 -11.73 -16.63
N ASP A 42 1.75 -11.34 -17.36
CA ASP A 42 1.13 -10.02 -17.27
C ASP A 42 0.07 -9.91 -16.13
N LEU A 43 -0.12 -10.96 -15.34
CA LEU A 43 -0.89 -10.98 -14.10
C LEU A 43 -0.01 -11.20 -12.86
N ASP A 44 1.30 -11.03 -12.99
CA ASP A 44 2.34 -11.19 -11.99
C ASP A 44 3.04 -9.83 -11.84
N VAL A 45 2.90 -9.18 -10.70
CA VAL A 45 3.45 -7.84 -10.44
C VAL A 45 4.86 -7.99 -9.90
N THR A 46 5.83 -7.38 -10.52
CA THR A 46 7.23 -7.41 -10.07
C THR A 46 7.67 -6.12 -9.39
N SER A 47 6.89 -5.05 -9.56
CA SER A 47 7.13 -3.80 -8.86
C SER A 47 5.87 -2.92 -8.88
N PHE A 48 5.64 -2.26 -7.76
CA PHE A 48 4.60 -1.24 -7.64
C PHE A 48 5.19 0.05 -7.07
N SER A 49 4.80 1.19 -7.63
CA SER A 49 5.30 2.50 -7.24
C SER A 49 4.17 3.50 -7.01
N VAL A 50 4.36 4.35 -6.01
CA VAL A 50 3.45 5.45 -5.67
C VAL A 50 4.28 6.72 -5.59
N SER A 51 3.90 7.74 -6.34
CA SER A 51 4.47 9.08 -6.20
C SER A 51 3.37 10.12 -6.05
N LEU A 52 3.64 11.13 -5.22
CA LEU A 52 2.78 12.29 -5.04
C LEU A 52 3.55 13.52 -5.50
N ASP A 53 2.94 14.32 -6.36
CA ASP A 53 3.54 15.55 -6.84
C ASP A 53 3.78 16.55 -5.69
N GLN A 54 4.67 17.48 -5.92
CA GLN A 54 5.07 18.51 -4.96
C GLN A 54 3.91 19.35 -4.44
N SER A 55 2.90 19.57 -5.28
CA SER A 55 1.71 20.34 -4.94
C SER A 55 0.66 19.51 -4.20
N ALA A 56 0.90 18.22 -4.00
CA ALA A 56 -0.02 17.25 -3.42
C ALA A 56 -1.39 17.23 -4.15
N THR A 57 -1.37 17.39 -5.47
CA THR A 57 -2.57 17.45 -6.32
C THR A 57 -2.74 16.22 -7.21
N MET A 58 -1.66 15.46 -7.44
CA MET A 58 -1.65 14.33 -8.37
C MET A 58 -0.82 13.17 -7.84
N PHE A 59 -1.39 11.98 -7.82
CA PHE A 59 -0.65 10.74 -7.71
C PHE A 59 -0.26 10.21 -9.08
N ALA A 60 0.94 9.62 -9.20
CA ALA A 60 1.27 8.70 -10.26
C ALA A 60 1.51 7.31 -9.64
N LEU A 61 0.72 6.35 -10.09
CA LEU A 61 0.74 4.96 -9.64
C LEU A 61 1.28 4.11 -10.77
N GLY A 62 2.45 3.50 -10.58
CA GLY A 62 3.14 2.71 -11.58
C GLY A 62 3.20 1.25 -11.20
N ALA A 63 3.01 0.35 -12.17
CA ALA A 63 3.23 -1.08 -12.00
C ALA A 63 4.11 -1.62 -13.12
N VAL A 64 4.99 -2.56 -12.76
CA VAL A 64 5.77 -3.39 -13.68
C VAL A 64 5.37 -4.84 -13.46
N LEU A 65 5.13 -5.56 -14.54
CA LEU A 65 4.68 -6.95 -14.56
C LEU A 65 5.81 -7.86 -15.04
N ALA A 66 5.72 -9.15 -14.77
CA ALA A 66 6.71 -10.12 -15.21
C ALA A 66 6.76 -10.31 -16.74
N GLY A 67 5.69 -9.94 -17.46
CA GLY A 67 5.61 -10.00 -18.92
C GLY A 67 4.80 -8.88 -19.54
N ASP A 68 4.92 -8.75 -20.85
CA ASP A 68 4.21 -7.73 -21.62
C ASP A 68 2.69 -7.86 -21.47
N ILE A 69 2.02 -6.73 -21.32
CA ILE A 69 0.57 -6.64 -21.18
C ILE A 69 -0.08 -7.02 -22.52
N ASP A 70 -0.82 -8.13 -22.53
CA ASP A 70 -1.53 -8.62 -23.71
C ASP A 70 -3.02 -8.35 -23.60
N PRO A 71 -3.57 -7.39 -24.35
CA PRO A 71 -5.01 -7.08 -24.33
C PRO A 71 -5.89 -8.18 -24.92
N SER A 72 -5.32 -9.18 -25.60
CA SER A 72 -6.05 -10.34 -26.11
C SER A 72 -6.33 -11.40 -25.05
N LEU A 73 -5.56 -11.38 -23.94
CA LEU A 73 -5.74 -12.28 -22.81
C LEU A 73 -6.71 -11.67 -21.78
N ALA A 74 -7.45 -12.55 -21.12
CA ALA A 74 -8.34 -12.14 -20.04
C ALA A 74 -7.56 -11.52 -18.87
N GLY A 75 -8.13 -10.48 -18.24
CA GLY A 75 -7.59 -9.88 -17.04
C GLY A 75 -7.62 -8.36 -17.05
N PHE A 76 -7.41 -7.82 -15.86
CA PHE A 76 -7.33 -6.39 -15.59
C PHE A 76 -6.62 -6.18 -14.25
N TYR A 77 -6.24 -4.96 -13.94
CA TYR A 77 -5.55 -4.60 -12.71
C TYR A 77 -6.47 -3.77 -11.83
N VAL A 78 -6.44 -4.03 -10.54
CA VAL A 78 -7.16 -3.24 -9.54
C VAL A 78 -6.14 -2.61 -8.60
N ILE A 79 -6.25 -1.30 -8.39
CA ILE A 79 -5.47 -0.61 -7.36
C ILE A 79 -6.45 -0.17 -6.28
N GLY A 80 -6.32 -0.74 -5.08
CA GLY A 80 -7.04 -0.31 -3.90
C GLY A 80 -6.39 0.93 -3.30
N VAL A 81 -7.22 1.86 -2.85
CA VAL A 81 -6.78 3.09 -2.21
C VAL A 81 -7.44 3.22 -0.85
N ASN A 82 -6.62 3.39 0.18
CA ASN A 82 -7.05 3.71 1.54
C ASN A 82 -6.78 5.19 1.81
N THR A 83 -7.84 5.98 1.93
CA THR A 83 -7.74 7.42 2.19
C THR A 83 -7.88 7.79 3.68
N GLY A 84 -7.73 6.79 4.59
CA GLY A 84 -7.70 6.98 6.04
C GLY A 84 -8.56 6.00 6.83
N SER A 85 -9.81 5.74 6.44
CA SER A 85 -10.70 4.81 7.11
C SER A 85 -11.05 3.59 6.24
N GLY A 86 -10.11 3.10 5.46
CA GLY A 86 -10.28 1.88 4.69
C GLY A 86 -10.58 0.69 5.63
N THR A 87 -11.83 0.24 5.64
CA THR A 87 -12.30 -0.84 6.51
C THR A 87 -12.56 -2.12 5.75
N ALA A 88 -12.61 -2.06 4.41
CA ALA A 88 -12.81 -3.25 3.60
C ALA A 88 -11.58 -4.16 3.75
N ARG A 89 -11.82 -5.35 4.31
CA ARG A 89 -10.82 -6.41 4.51
C ARG A 89 -11.27 -7.70 3.83
N PRO A 90 -11.57 -7.67 2.50
CA PRO A 90 -12.15 -8.84 1.84
C PRO A 90 -11.14 -9.98 1.65
N PHE A 91 -9.85 -9.72 1.90
CA PHE A 91 -8.76 -10.61 1.54
C PHE A 91 -8.17 -11.39 2.74
N GLY A 92 -8.73 -11.25 3.93
CA GLY A 92 -8.25 -11.99 5.11
C GLY A 92 -8.29 -13.51 4.94
N ALA A 93 -9.27 -14.04 4.20
CA ALA A 93 -9.38 -15.48 3.94
C ALA A 93 -8.33 -16.02 2.95
N ILE A 94 -7.64 -15.15 2.23
CA ILE A 94 -6.60 -15.52 1.26
C ILE A 94 -5.20 -15.03 1.68
N GLY A 95 -5.02 -14.67 2.94
CA GLY A 95 -3.71 -14.33 3.49
C GLY A 95 -3.40 -12.84 3.57
N GLU A 96 -4.29 -11.96 3.05
CA GLU A 96 -4.04 -10.52 2.88
C GLU A 96 -4.91 -9.61 3.78
N PRO A 97 -4.98 -9.84 5.12
CA PRO A 97 -5.88 -9.09 6.02
C PRO A 97 -5.54 -7.61 6.16
N ASN A 98 -4.31 -7.19 5.81
CA ASN A 98 -3.85 -5.81 5.95
C ASN A 98 -4.04 -4.99 4.66
N VAL A 99 -4.45 -5.62 3.56
CA VAL A 99 -4.86 -4.90 2.34
C VAL A 99 -6.25 -4.33 2.54
N THR A 100 -6.30 -3.06 2.98
CA THR A 100 -7.52 -2.33 3.30
C THR A 100 -7.69 -1.15 2.35
N PHE A 101 -8.92 -0.91 1.89
CA PHE A 101 -9.21 0.17 0.96
C PHE A 101 -10.65 0.68 1.12
N ASN A 102 -10.93 1.86 0.62
CA ASN A 102 -12.27 2.45 0.53
C ASN A 102 -12.56 3.00 -0.88
N GLN A 103 -11.56 3.01 -1.76
CA GLN A 103 -11.69 3.35 -3.18
C GLN A 103 -10.97 2.31 -4.02
N VAL A 104 -11.39 2.14 -5.27
CA VAL A 104 -10.73 1.25 -6.24
C VAL A 104 -10.57 1.93 -7.59
N ILE A 105 -9.38 1.77 -8.16
CA ILE A 105 -9.04 2.13 -9.53
C ILE A 105 -8.96 0.84 -10.33
N VAL A 106 -9.61 0.80 -11.47
CA VAL A 106 -9.56 -0.34 -12.38
C VAL A 106 -8.79 0.06 -13.63
N VAL A 107 -7.76 -0.69 -13.97
CA VAL A 107 -6.93 -0.50 -15.16
C VAL A 107 -7.12 -1.70 -16.09
N GLN A 108 -7.65 -1.44 -17.27
CA GLN A 108 -7.85 -2.44 -18.31
C GLN A 108 -6.56 -2.64 -19.12
N LYS A 109 -6.34 -3.83 -19.64
CA LYS A 109 -5.19 -4.16 -20.50
C LYS A 109 -5.14 -3.36 -21.81
N ASN A 110 -6.25 -2.73 -22.21
CA ASN A 110 -6.28 -1.80 -23.35
C ASN A 110 -5.86 -0.36 -23.00
N GLY A 111 -5.40 -0.10 -21.77
CA GLY A 111 -4.95 1.21 -21.32
C GLY A 111 -6.05 2.12 -20.78
N THR A 112 -7.32 1.67 -20.70
CA THR A 112 -8.37 2.45 -20.05
C THR A 112 -8.26 2.29 -18.54
N ALA A 113 -8.26 3.41 -17.79
CA ALA A 113 -8.32 3.38 -16.34
C ALA A 113 -9.50 4.19 -15.82
N THR A 114 -10.15 3.71 -14.75
CA THR A 114 -11.31 4.37 -14.14
C THR A 114 -11.25 4.36 -12.62
N LEU A 115 -11.80 5.42 -12.01
CA LEU A 115 -12.11 5.53 -10.59
C LEU A 115 -13.59 5.90 -10.47
N GLY A 116 -14.44 4.93 -10.16
CA GLY A 116 -15.88 5.08 -10.26
C GLY A 116 -16.29 5.44 -11.69
N ALA A 117 -16.98 6.57 -11.87
CA ALA A 117 -17.38 7.08 -13.19
C ALA A 117 -16.31 7.93 -13.89
N ASN A 118 -15.18 8.21 -13.24
CA ASN A 118 -14.15 9.07 -13.78
C ASN A 118 -13.13 8.26 -14.58
N THR A 119 -12.85 8.68 -15.82
CA THR A 119 -11.74 8.15 -16.61
C THR A 119 -10.44 8.83 -16.21
N LEU A 120 -9.37 8.04 -16.03
CA LEU A 120 -8.06 8.50 -15.63
C LEU A 120 -7.08 8.45 -16.81
N THR A 121 -6.07 9.33 -16.78
CA THR A 121 -4.98 9.27 -17.74
C THR A 121 -4.06 8.11 -17.41
N THR A 122 -3.78 7.26 -18.42
CA THR A 122 -2.94 6.08 -18.31
C THR A 122 -1.91 6.07 -19.43
N LEU A 123 -0.69 5.71 -19.09
CA LEU A 123 0.37 5.36 -20.03
C LEU A 123 0.64 3.87 -19.88
N LEU A 124 0.53 3.11 -20.97
CA LEU A 124 0.77 1.68 -21.00
C LEU A 124 1.81 1.38 -22.08
N SER A 125 2.87 0.63 -21.75
CA SER A 125 3.96 0.32 -22.66
C SER A 125 4.66 -0.97 -22.24
N GLY A 126 4.67 -1.99 -23.12
CA GLY A 126 5.28 -3.28 -22.82
C GLY A 126 4.68 -3.92 -21.58
N ASN A 127 5.51 -4.20 -20.60
CA ASN A 127 5.12 -4.83 -19.33
C ASN A 127 4.81 -3.85 -18.21
N GLN A 128 4.52 -2.58 -18.50
CA GLN A 128 4.31 -1.57 -17.46
C GLN A 128 3.18 -0.61 -17.80
N PHE A 129 2.59 -0.05 -16.76
CA PHE A 129 1.67 1.08 -16.90
C PHE A 129 1.86 2.10 -15.77
N ILE A 130 1.44 3.34 -16.05
CA ILE A 130 1.36 4.42 -15.05
C ILE A 130 -0.04 5.05 -15.16
N VAL A 131 -0.72 5.21 -14.02
CA VAL A 131 -2.00 5.90 -13.92
C VAL A 131 -1.82 7.21 -13.16
N SER A 132 -2.28 8.31 -13.73
CA SER A 132 -2.32 9.61 -13.07
C SER A 132 -3.68 9.81 -12.41
N VAL A 133 -3.68 10.04 -11.09
CA VAL A 133 -4.89 10.14 -10.27
C VAL A 133 -4.95 11.48 -9.56
N PRO A 134 -5.87 12.38 -9.95
CA PRO A 134 -6.08 13.63 -9.22
C PRO A 134 -6.46 13.35 -7.76
N VAL A 135 -5.78 14.00 -6.81
CA VAL A 135 -6.09 13.88 -5.37
C VAL A 135 -7.53 14.30 -5.07
N SER A 136 -8.08 15.23 -5.85
CA SER A 136 -9.47 15.68 -5.73
C SER A 136 -10.51 14.57 -5.97
N LEU A 137 -10.14 13.48 -6.65
CA LEU A 137 -10.99 12.30 -6.84
C LEU A 137 -10.89 11.29 -5.70
N LEU A 138 -9.98 11.50 -4.76
CA LEU A 138 -9.72 10.65 -3.59
C LEU A 138 -10.00 11.44 -2.30
N PRO A 139 -11.29 11.66 -1.94
CA PRO A 139 -11.62 12.42 -0.73
C PRO A 139 -11.03 11.74 0.51
N SER A 140 -10.40 12.55 1.36
CA SER A 140 -9.84 12.08 2.63
C SER A 140 -10.94 11.53 3.54
N THR A 141 -10.67 10.41 4.18
CA THR A 141 -11.54 9.79 5.18
C THR A 141 -10.88 9.68 6.55
N GLY A 142 -9.76 10.38 6.77
CA GLY A 142 -9.10 10.40 8.08
C GLY A 142 -7.60 10.65 8.03
N THR A 143 -6.99 10.78 6.83
CA THR A 143 -5.55 11.08 6.71
C THR A 143 -5.26 12.06 5.59
N THR A 144 -4.05 12.55 5.51
CA THR A 144 -3.59 13.45 4.44
C THR A 144 -3.13 12.64 3.20
N PRO A 145 -3.13 13.23 1.99
CA PRO A 145 -2.74 12.50 0.78
C PRO A 145 -1.38 11.81 0.85
N VAL A 146 -0.39 12.39 1.49
CA VAL A 146 0.93 11.77 1.65
C VAL A 146 0.91 10.45 2.42
N ASN A 147 -0.13 10.23 3.22
CA ASN A 147 -0.34 9.03 4.03
C ASN A 147 -1.45 8.11 3.46
N TYR A 148 -1.93 8.33 2.24
CA TYR A 148 -2.82 7.39 1.58
C TYR A 148 -2.07 6.09 1.30
N GLY A 149 -2.77 4.97 1.47
CA GLY A 149 -2.21 3.65 1.22
C GLY A 149 -2.74 3.06 -0.09
N PHE A 150 -1.88 2.39 -0.81
CA PHE A 150 -2.17 1.78 -2.09
C PHE A 150 -1.70 0.32 -2.10
N ASN A 151 -2.43 -0.51 -2.81
CA ASN A 151 -2.03 -1.88 -3.11
C ASN A 151 -2.58 -2.24 -4.49
N ILE A 152 -1.84 -2.99 -5.27
CA ILE A 152 -2.29 -3.48 -6.57
C ILE A 152 -2.53 -4.98 -6.52
N TRP A 153 -3.62 -5.45 -7.17
CA TRP A 153 -3.88 -6.85 -7.40
C TRP A 153 -4.44 -7.08 -8.80
N PRO A 154 -3.72 -7.82 -9.65
CA PRO A 154 -4.25 -8.26 -10.94
C PRO A 154 -5.39 -9.27 -10.76
N ARG A 155 -6.33 -9.29 -11.70
CA ARG A 155 -7.47 -10.21 -11.72
C ARG A 155 -7.62 -10.85 -13.09
N PHE A 156 -7.87 -12.16 -13.12
CA PHE A 156 -8.08 -12.90 -14.36
C PHE A 156 -9.41 -12.57 -15.05
N GLY A 157 -10.47 -12.42 -14.32
CA GLY A 157 -11.66 -11.64 -14.69
C GLY A 157 -12.73 -12.24 -15.58
N SER A 158 -12.61 -13.42 -16.19
CA SER A 158 -13.66 -13.85 -17.14
C SER A 158 -14.50 -15.04 -16.70
N THR A 159 -13.89 -16.09 -16.21
CA THR A 159 -14.58 -17.36 -15.86
C THR A 159 -14.51 -17.68 -14.38
N VAL A 160 -13.59 -17.06 -13.67
CA VAL A 160 -13.37 -17.22 -12.23
C VAL A 160 -14.01 -16.05 -11.50
N THR A 161 -14.60 -16.29 -10.32
CA THR A 161 -15.30 -15.27 -9.53
C THR A 161 -14.69 -15.09 -8.14
N GLY A 162 -14.97 -13.96 -7.52
CA GLY A 162 -14.52 -13.68 -6.15
C GLY A 162 -13.00 -13.54 -6.04
N ASN A 163 -12.43 -13.94 -4.90
CA ASN A 163 -11.00 -13.83 -4.64
C ASN A 163 -10.14 -14.80 -5.44
N ALA A 164 -10.73 -15.90 -5.94
CA ALA A 164 -10.03 -16.85 -6.80
C ALA A 164 -9.56 -16.27 -8.14
N GLN A 165 -10.04 -15.08 -8.51
CA GLN A 165 -9.56 -14.34 -9.69
C GLN A 165 -8.25 -13.60 -9.44
N ILE A 166 -7.91 -13.33 -8.19
CA ILE A 166 -6.74 -12.51 -7.83
C ILE A 166 -5.52 -13.40 -7.98
N SER A 167 -4.59 -12.94 -8.79
CA SER A 167 -3.37 -13.69 -9.07
C SER A 167 -2.26 -13.36 -8.10
N ASP A 168 -2.20 -12.09 -7.62
CA ASP A 168 -1.05 -11.55 -6.95
C ASP A 168 -1.41 -10.30 -6.16
N PHE A 169 -0.53 -9.83 -5.25
CA PHE A 169 -0.61 -8.56 -4.54
C PHE A 169 0.75 -7.88 -4.47
N ALA A 170 0.79 -6.58 -4.68
CA ALA A 170 1.99 -5.78 -4.42
C ALA A 170 1.64 -4.46 -3.69
N PRO A 171 2.20 -4.27 -2.47
CA PRO A 171 2.98 -5.21 -1.66
C PRO A 171 2.10 -6.30 -1.01
N ASP A 172 2.69 -7.47 -0.73
CA ASP A 172 2.04 -8.53 0.03
C ASP A 172 1.60 -8.03 1.40
N ASN A 173 0.33 -8.29 1.72
CA ASN A 173 -0.29 -8.06 3.02
C ASN A 173 0.01 -6.67 3.65
N ALA A 174 0.23 -5.65 2.82
CA ALA A 174 0.58 -4.31 3.25
C ALA A 174 0.00 -3.24 2.32
N LEU A 175 0.20 -1.98 2.64
CA LEU A 175 -0.10 -0.83 1.80
C LEU A 175 1.17 -0.02 1.55
N LEU A 176 1.37 0.41 0.32
CA LEU A 176 2.42 1.35 -0.06
C LEU A 176 1.87 2.77 -0.06
N GLY A 177 2.48 3.67 0.70
CA GLY A 177 2.24 5.11 0.61
C GLY A 177 3.33 5.81 -0.18
N ALA A 178 3.16 7.09 -0.46
CA ALA A 178 4.19 7.88 -1.13
C ALA A 178 5.52 7.95 -0.34
N ASN A 179 5.48 7.76 0.98
CA ASN A 179 6.65 7.73 1.87
C ASN A 179 7.21 6.31 2.13
N GLY A 180 6.69 5.28 1.49
CA GLY A 180 7.06 3.89 1.72
C GLY A 180 5.92 3.04 2.26
N LEU A 181 6.24 1.83 2.74
CA LEU A 181 5.24 0.93 3.34
C LEU A 181 4.59 1.58 4.55
N LEU A 182 3.27 1.54 4.59
CA LEU A 182 2.51 2.02 5.74
C LEU A 182 2.61 1.02 6.90
N PRO A 183 2.64 1.51 8.15
CA PRO A 183 2.63 0.63 9.30
C PRO A 183 1.40 -0.27 9.28
N VAL A 184 1.64 -1.58 9.37
CA VAL A 184 0.58 -2.56 9.59
C VAL A 184 0.16 -2.45 11.06
N PRO A 185 -1.15 -2.31 11.39
CA PRO A 185 -1.59 -2.38 12.77
C PRO A 185 -1.12 -3.71 13.37
N GLU A 186 -0.17 -3.64 14.32
CA GLU A 186 0.33 -4.85 14.97
C GLU A 186 -0.84 -5.61 15.62
N PRO A 187 -0.96 -6.92 15.41
CA PRO A 187 -1.96 -7.71 16.07
C PRO A 187 -1.84 -7.52 17.59
N ALA A 188 -2.94 -7.63 18.33
CA ALA A 188 -2.96 -7.57 19.81
C ALA A 188 -1.98 -8.53 20.50
N THR A 189 -1.17 -9.24 19.74
CA THR A 189 -0.08 -10.15 20.15
C THR A 189 0.91 -9.46 21.10
N TRP A 190 1.29 -8.21 20.84
CA TRP A 190 2.17 -7.43 21.74
C TRP A 190 1.50 -7.17 23.08
N LEU A 191 0.20 -6.83 23.07
CA LEU A 191 -0.58 -6.63 24.29
C LEU A 191 -0.70 -7.95 25.08
N MET A 192 -0.98 -9.06 24.39
CA MET A 192 -1.05 -10.37 25.00
C MET A 192 0.30 -10.84 25.55
N MET A 193 1.39 -10.52 24.87
CA MET A 193 2.74 -10.81 25.33
C MET A 193 3.08 -10.00 26.59
N LEU A 194 2.79 -8.70 26.61
CA LEU A 194 2.97 -7.84 27.79
C LEU A 194 2.10 -8.29 28.96
N LEU A 195 0.83 -8.65 28.72
CA LEU A 195 -0.06 -9.22 29.73
C LEU A 195 0.46 -10.56 30.25
N GLY A 196 0.94 -11.44 29.37
CA GLY A 196 1.52 -12.73 29.74
C GLY A 196 2.75 -12.58 30.63
N PHE A 197 3.70 -11.74 30.24
CA PHE A 197 4.90 -11.44 31.06
C PHE A 197 4.56 -10.71 32.35
N GLY A 198 3.57 -9.81 32.33
CA GLY A 198 3.09 -9.09 33.50
C GLY A 198 2.48 -10.03 34.54
N LEU A 199 1.67 -10.99 34.11
CA LEU A 199 1.08 -12.02 34.99
C LEU A 199 2.14 -12.94 35.61
N ILE A 200 3.09 -13.44 34.79
CA ILE A 200 4.18 -14.29 35.26
C ILE A 200 5.06 -13.52 36.25
N GLY A 201 5.44 -12.29 35.93
CA GLY A 201 6.24 -11.44 36.82
C GLY A 201 5.52 -11.12 38.12
N GLY A 202 4.19 -10.88 38.08
CA GLY A 202 3.35 -10.72 39.27
C GLY A 202 3.33 -11.97 40.16
N MET A 203 3.08 -13.12 39.58
CA MET A 203 3.06 -14.40 40.35
C MET A 203 4.38 -14.68 41.05
N ILE A 204 5.51 -14.44 40.39
CA ILE A 204 6.86 -14.65 41.00
C ILE A 204 7.07 -13.69 42.18
N ARG A 205 6.61 -12.43 42.06
CA ARG A 205 6.76 -11.42 43.10
C ARG A 205 5.91 -11.75 44.34
N PHE A 206 4.64 -12.09 44.15
CA PHE A 206 3.71 -12.41 45.24
C PHE A 206 4.06 -13.77 45.89
N GLY A 207 4.57 -14.75 45.14
CA GLY A 207 5.02 -16.05 45.67
C GLY A 207 6.20 -15.90 46.64
N ARG A 208 7.11 -14.94 46.44
CA ARG A 208 8.28 -14.71 47.31
C ARG A 208 7.90 -14.10 48.67
N ASP A 209 6.85 -13.30 48.71
CA ASP A 209 6.44 -12.67 50.00
C ASP A 209 5.71 -13.68 50.91
N SER A 210 4.95 -14.60 50.33
CA SER A 210 4.28 -15.69 51.09
C SER A 210 5.27 -16.65 51.79
N THR A 211 6.42 -16.93 51.16
CA THR A 211 7.45 -17.81 51.73
C THR A 211 8.18 -17.15 52.90
N LYS A 212 8.37 -15.83 52.87
CA LYS A 212 9.00 -15.10 53.99
C LYS A 212 8.07 -15.01 55.22
N ALA A 213 6.76 -14.89 55.02
CA ALA A 213 5.80 -14.88 56.11
C ALA A 213 5.71 -16.23 56.82
N ALA A 214 5.81 -17.34 56.09
CA ALA A 214 5.80 -18.72 56.69
C ALA A 214 7.03 -19.03 57.53
N ILE A 215 8.21 -18.51 57.18
CA ILE A 215 9.46 -18.71 57.92
C ILE A 215 9.50 -17.90 59.23
N ALA A 216 8.86 -16.75 59.27
CA ALA A 216 8.80 -15.89 60.47
C ALA A 216 7.87 -16.45 61.58
N GLN A 217 6.99 -17.41 61.29
CA GLN A 217 6.11 -18.05 62.27
C GLN A 217 6.71 -19.29 62.94
N ILE A 218 7.87 -19.75 62.54
CA ILE A 218 8.52 -20.97 63.08
C ILE A 218 9.74 -20.63 63.97
N ALA A 219 10.11 -19.35 64.07
CA ALA A 219 11.16 -18.81 64.90
C ALA A 219 10.57 -18.15 66.17
#